data_32ca011e3fbcfa420775007d43ab7ebe
#
_entry.id   32ca011e3fbcfa420775007d43ab7ebe
#
_cell.length_a   1.000
_cell.length_b   1.000
_cell.length_c   1.000
_cell.angle_alpha   90.00
_cell.angle_beta   90.00
_cell.angle_gamma   90.00
#
_symmetry.space_group_name_H-M   'P 1'
#
loop_
_entity.id
_entity.type
_entity.pdbx_description
1 polymer ?
#
loop_
_entity_poly.entity_id
_entity_poly.type
_entity_poly.pdbx_seq_one_letter_code
_entity_poly.pdbx_strand_id
1 'polypeptide(L)' 'MRIHPGETLKEMMEDRGVTCCDISTKTKLVCPDINWVVRGANSISIFIAEELGKFFKTGEHFWLNLQKNYDEEDNGGHS' A
#
# COMPACT_ATOMS: atom_id res chain seq x y z
N MET A 1 4.95 3.51 16.97
CA MET A 1 4.03 4.33 16.16
C MET A 1 3.48 3.52 15.01
N ARG A 2 2.18 3.55 14.82
CA ARG A 2 1.55 2.82 13.71
C ARG A 2 1.60 3.66 12.45
N ILE A 3 2.13 3.05 11.40
CA ILE A 3 2.18 3.69 10.09
C ILE A 3 1.40 2.81 9.11
N HIS A 4 0.30 3.34 8.62
CA HIS A 4 -0.51 2.60 7.66
C HIS A 4 0.26 2.43 6.35
N PRO A 5 0.14 1.26 5.69
CA PRO A 5 0.82 1.05 4.41
C PRO A 5 0.51 2.14 3.38
N GLY A 6 -0.64 2.78 3.48
CA GLY A 6 -1.00 3.88 2.61
C GLY A 6 -0.05 5.07 2.70
N GLU A 7 0.52 5.31 3.87
CA GLU A 7 1.49 6.39 4.02
C GLU A 7 2.77 6.09 3.26
N THR A 8 3.22 4.82 3.31
CA THR A 8 4.36 4.39 2.53
C THR A 8 4.08 4.52 1.05
N LEU A 9 2.87 4.11 0.64
CA LEU A 9 2.47 4.23 -0.77
C LEU A 9 2.49 5.69 -1.21
N LYS A 10 1.95 6.58 -0.40
CA LYS A 10 1.92 8.00 -0.72
C LYS A 10 3.34 8.56 -0.87
N GLU A 11 4.22 8.20 0.06
CA GLU A 11 5.60 8.66 0.01
C GLU A 11 6.31 8.16 -1.25
N MET A 12 6.10 6.91 -1.61
CA MET A 12 6.72 6.35 -2.81
C MET A 12 6.18 7.00 -4.07
N MET A 13 4.89 7.29 -4.10
CA MET A 13 4.29 7.99 -5.23
C MET A 13 4.89 9.39 -5.39
N GLU A 14 5.03 10.11 -4.29
CA GLU A 14 5.61 11.45 -4.31
C GLU A 14 7.09 11.42 -4.71
N ASP A 15 7.82 10.46 -4.16
CA ASP A 15 9.24 10.32 -4.41
C ASP A 15 9.52 10.02 -5.90
N ARG A 16 8.66 9.23 -6.52
CA ARG A 16 8.83 8.84 -7.92
C ARG A 16 8.05 9.73 -8.88
N GLY A 17 7.28 10.67 -8.36
CA GLY A 17 6.49 11.56 -9.19
C GLY A 17 5.39 10.84 -9.96
N VAL A 18 4.80 9.79 -9.38
CA VAL A 18 3.71 9.05 -10.03
C VAL A 18 2.39 9.34 -9.34
N THR A 19 1.31 9.25 -10.12
CA THR A 19 -0.04 9.48 -9.62
C THR A 19 -0.80 8.17 -9.57
N CYS A 20 -2.00 8.21 -8.98
CA CYS A 20 -2.84 7.02 -8.98
C CYS A 20 -3.21 6.60 -10.41
N CYS A 21 -3.35 7.57 -11.32
CA CYS A 21 -3.61 7.24 -12.72
C CYS A 21 -2.46 6.48 -13.34
N ASP A 22 -1.23 6.88 -13.03
CA ASP A 22 -0.05 6.17 -13.55
C ASP A 22 -0.05 4.72 -13.08
N ILE A 23 -0.37 4.51 -11.81
CA ILE A 23 -0.41 3.15 -11.26
C ILE A 23 -1.53 2.35 -11.91
N SER A 24 -2.72 2.94 -12.01
CA SER A 24 -3.85 2.21 -12.57
C SER A 24 -3.66 1.88 -14.03
N THR A 25 -2.93 2.73 -14.77
CA THR A 25 -2.66 2.47 -16.18
C THR A 25 -1.73 1.28 -16.35
N LYS A 26 -0.80 1.10 -15.43
CA LYS A 26 0.23 0.05 -15.54
C LYS A 26 -0.07 -1.19 -14.71
N THR A 27 -1.13 -1.17 -13.95
CA THR A 27 -1.53 -2.30 -13.11
C THR A 27 -2.99 -2.59 -13.35
N LYS A 28 -3.51 -3.58 -12.64
CA LYS A 28 -4.94 -3.90 -12.68
C LYS A 28 -5.71 -3.16 -11.60
N LEU A 29 -5.03 -2.29 -10.87
CA LEU A 29 -5.67 -1.48 -9.83
C LEU A 29 -6.42 -0.30 -10.46
N VAL A 30 -7.42 0.19 -9.74
CA VAL A 30 -8.17 1.37 -10.17
C VAL A 30 -7.89 2.53 -9.22
N CYS A 31 -7.99 3.75 -9.74
CA CYS A 31 -7.66 4.94 -8.95
C CYS A 31 -8.42 5.03 -7.62
N PRO A 32 -9.73 4.77 -7.56
CA PRO A 32 -10.42 4.83 -6.28
C PRO A 32 -9.83 3.92 -5.22
N ASP A 33 -9.45 2.69 -5.60
CA ASP A 33 -8.86 1.75 -4.65
C ASP A 33 -7.52 2.25 -4.14
N ILE A 34 -6.71 2.80 -5.03
CA ILE A 34 -5.41 3.35 -4.66
C ILE A 34 -5.60 4.52 -3.68
N ASN A 35 -6.54 5.40 -3.97
CA ASN A 35 -6.83 6.53 -3.09
C ASN A 35 -7.32 6.08 -1.72
N TRP A 36 -8.16 5.04 -1.66
CA TRP A 36 -8.64 4.53 -0.39
C TRP A 36 -7.50 4.00 0.46
N VAL A 37 -6.54 3.30 -0.16
CA VAL A 37 -5.37 2.81 0.56
C VAL A 37 -4.50 3.97 1.04
N VAL A 38 -4.28 4.96 0.18
CA VAL A 38 -3.46 6.12 0.53
C VAL A 38 -4.05 6.88 1.72
N ARG A 39 -5.38 6.96 1.79
CA ARG A 39 -6.06 7.64 2.90
C ARG A 39 -6.13 6.80 4.17
N GLY A 40 -5.69 5.55 4.10
CA GLY A 40 -5.77 4.66 5.24
C GLY A 40 -7.16 4.07 5.46
N ALA A 41 -8.05 4.21 4.49
CA ALA A 41 -9.42 3.71 4.61
C ALA A 41 -9.54 2.23 4.26
N ASN A 42 -8.61 1.70 3.47
CA ASN A 42 -8.59 0.29 3.10
C ASN A 42 -7.26 -0.34 3.44
N SER A 43 -7.32 -1.64 3.71
CA SER A 43 -6.12 -2.44 3.93
C SER A 43 -5.52 -2.88 2.60
N ILE A 44 -4.25 -3.24 2.63
CA ILE A 44 -3.58 -3.82 1.47
C ILE A 44 -3.94 -5.30 1.40
N SER A 45 -4.66 -5.68 0.35
CA SER A 45 -4.98 -7.09 0.10
C SER A 45 -3.83 -7.74 -0.67
N ILE A 46 -3.89 -9.06 -0.80
CA ILE A 46 -2.88 -9.79 -1.58
C ILE A 46 -2.85 -9.27 -3.02
N PHE A 47 -4.01 -9.05 -3.61
CA PHE A 47 -4.09 -8.53 -4.97
C PHE A 47 -3.42 -7.15 -5.10
N ILE A 48 -3.72 -6.25 -4.17
CA ILE A 48 -3.13 -4.91 -4.18
C ILE A 48 -1.62 -5.01 -3.97
N ALA A 49 -1.18 -5.87 -3.03
CA ALA A 49 0.24 -6.06 -2.77
C ALA A 49 0.98 -6.57 -4.00
N GLU A 50 0.38 -7.52 -4.73
CA GLU A 50 0.99 -8.05 -5.94
C GLU A 50 1.17 -6.97 -6.99
N GLU A 51 0.12 -6.19 -7.24
CA GLU A 51 0.17 -5.16 -8.28
C GLU A 51 1.12 -4.04 -7.91
N LEU A 52 1.08 -3.58 -6.67
CA LEU A 52 2.01 -2.54 -6.21
C LEU A 52 3.44 -3.05 -6.21
N GLY A 53 3.63 -4.31 -5.81
CA GLY A 53 4.97 -4.90 -5.82
C GLY A 53 5.57 -4.96 -7.20
N LYS A 54 4.76 -5.25 -8.21
CA LYS A 54 5.21 -5.27 -9.60
C LYS A 54 5.52 -3.86 -10.09
N PHE A 55 4.64 -2.93 -9.78
CA PHE A 55 4.80 -1.54 -10.24
C PHE A 55 6.04 -0.88 -9.65
N PHE A 56 6.24 -1.01 -8.35
CA PHE A 56 7.37 -0.40 -7.66
C PHE A 56 8.59 -1.30 -7.59
N LYS A 57 8.48 -2.54 -8.07
CA LYS A 57 9.57 -3.53 -8.08
C LYS A 57 10.08 -3.86 -6.67
N THR A 58 9.18 -3.79 -5.71
CA THR A 58 9.49 -4.15 -4.32
C THR A 58 9.14 -5.59 -4.00
N GLY A 59 8.26 -6.21 -4.80
CA GLY A 59 7.70 -7.51 -4.50
C GLY A 59 6.46 -7.38 -3.61
N GLU A 60 5.63 -8.43 -3.64
CA GLU A 60 4.37 -8.39 -2.88
C GLU A 60 4.61 -8.45 -1.37
N HIS A 61 5.64 -9.17 -0.94
CA HIS A 61 5.90 -9.33 0.48
C HIS A 61 6.17 -8.02 1.18
N PHE A 62 6.79 -7.06 0.49
CA PHE A 62 7.03 -5.75 1.07
C PHE A 62 5.71 -5.11 1.56
N TRP A 63 4.71 -5.13 0.70
CA TRP A 63 3.42 -4.52 1.03
C TRP A 63 2.64 -5.34 2.03
N LEU A 64 2.68 -6.66 1.90
CA LEU A 64 2.00 -7.53 2.85
C LEU A 64 2.61 -7.41 4.25
N ASN A 65 3.91 -7.27 4.33
CA ASN A 65 4.58 -7.07 5.62
C ASN A 65 4.20 -5.74 6.26
N LEU A 66 4.08 -4.69 5.46
CA LEU A 66 3.64 -3.40 5.98
C LEU A 66 2.24 -3.50 6.58
N GLN A 67 1.35 -4.19 5.89
CA GLN A 67 0.00 -4.38 6.39
C GLN A 67 0.00 -5.23 7.65
N LYS A 68 0.77 -6.30 7.63
CA LYS A 68 0.89 -7.19 8.80
C LYS A 68 1.40 -6.43 10.02
N ASN A 69 2.45 -5.64 9.83
CA ASN A 69 3.02 -4.87 10.93
C ASN A 69 2.02 -3.86 11.48
N TYR A 70 1.28 -3.22 10.60
CA TYR A 70 0.24 -2.29 11.01
C TYR A 70 -0.83 -2.99 11.85
N ASP A 71 -1.29 -4.15 11.38
CA ASP A 71 -2.32 -4.92 12.08
C ASP A 71 -1.81 -5.43 13.42
N GLU A 72 -0.57 -5.89 13.46
CA GLU A 72 0.03 -6.38 14.70
C GLU A 72 0.22 -5.27 15.71
N GLU A 73 0.60 -4.08 15.28
CA GLU A 73 0.72 -2.95 16.18
C GLU A 73 -0.63 -2.55 16.76
N ASP A 74 -1.69 -2.70 15.97
CA ASP A 74 -3.04 -2.43 16.44
C ASP A 74 -3.41 -3.37 17.59
N ASN A 75 -2.94 -4.62 17.52
CA ASN A 75 -3.22 -5.64 18.52
C ASN A 75 -2.05 -5.82 19.50
N GLY A 76 -0.92 -5.21 19.22
CA GLY A 76 0.31 -5.46 19.96
C GLY A 76 0.25 -5.10 21.42
N GLY A 77 -0.61 -4.14 21.75
CA GLY A 77 -0.76 -3.74 23.13
C GLY A 77 -1.39 -4.80 24.01
N HIS A 78 -1.89 -5.86 23.42
CA HIS A 78 -2.58 -6.92 24.12
C HIS A 78 -1.75 -8.17 24.31
N SER A 79 -0.60 -8.21 23.72
CA SER A 79 0.24 -9.41 23.75
C SER A 79 1.29 -9.33 24.83
#